data_90f306c378d19f660c814418d0a5a00c
#
_entry.id   90f306c378d19f660c814418d0a5a00c
#
_cell.length_a   1.000
_cell.length_b   1.000
_cell.length_c   1.000
_cell.angle_alpha   90.00
_cell.angle_beta   90.00
_cell.angle_gamma   90.00
#
_symmetry.space_group_name_H-M   'P 1'
#
loop_
_entity.id
_entity.type
_entity.pdbx_description
1 polymer ?
#
loop_
_entity_poly.entity_id
_entity_poly.type
_entity_poly.pdbx_seq_one_letter_code
_entity_poly.pdbx_strand_id
1 'polypeptide(L)'
;MDQRLIDYLAGLGAMPDALDGWAIKTAQRAGVDVAFVITRGPEIHMLSIAERRAMSRRNIAEFVAPLLDRFGYCTTRVPLAETDHRLRIALGFTHTWSDDHFSYWVLTRLPYQKGSPQCQSQ
;
A
#
# COMPACT_ATOMS: atom_id res chain seq x y z
N MET A 1 8.28 -7.31 -17.90
CA MET A 1 7.80 -7.05 -16.54
C MET A 1 8.54 -7.95 -15.58
N ASP A 2 8.85 -7.45 -14.42
CA ASP A 2 9.58 -8.22 -13.40
C ASP A 2 8.75 -9.42 -12.95
N GLN A 3 9.37 -10.60 -12.87
CA GLN A 3 8.65 -11.82 -12.51
C GLN A 3 8.05 -11.75 -11.11
N ARG A 4 8.74 -11.07 -10.18
CA ARG A 4 8.21 -10.93 -8.81
C ARG A 4 6.90 -10.15 -8.82
N LEU A 5 6.81 -9.14 -9.70
CA LEU A 5 5.59 -8.35 -9.82
C LEU A 5 4.47 -9.18 -10.44
N ILE A 6 4.78 -9.97 -11.46
CA ILE A 6 3.79 -10.86 -12.08
C ILE A 6 3.24 -11.84 -11.05
N ASP A 7 4.12 -12.45 -10.27
CA ASP A 7 3.71 -13.43 -9.26
C ASP A 7 2.87 -12.78 -8.17
N TYR A 8 3.24 -11.57 -7.78
CA TYR A 8 2.48 -10.84 -6.76
C TYR A 8 1.08 -10.51 -7.25
N LEU A 9 0.97 -10.01 -8.48
CA LEU A 9 -0.33 -9.68 -9.07
C LEU A 9 -1.20 -10.93 -9.23
N ALA A 10 -0.60 -12.04 -9.60
CA ALA A 10 -1.34 -13.30 -9.71
C ALA A 10 -1.89 -13.71 -8.34
N GLY A 11 -1.13 -13.48 -7.27
CA GLY A 11 -1.59 -13.75 -5.92
C GLY A 11 -2.78 -12.89 -5.50
N LEU A 12 -2.91 -11.71 -6.12
CA LEU A 12 -4.06 -10.82 -5.88
C LEU A 12 -5.23 -11.13 -6.82
N GLY A 13 -5.09 -12.12 -7.69
CA GLY A 13 -6.12 -12.45 -8.65
C GLY A 13 -6.06 -11.67 -9.94
N ALA A 14 -4.99 -10.92 -10.16
CA ALA A 14 -4.82 -10.15 -11.38
C ALA A 14 -3.93 -10.90 -12.36
N MET A 15 -4.37 -11.03 -13.59
CA MET A 15 -3.55 -11.67 -14.62
C MET A 15 -2.68 -10.62 -15.31
N PRO A 16 -1.47 -10.99 -15.75
CA PRO A 16 -0.56 -10.02 -16.35
C PRO A 16 -1.12 -9.30 -17.58
N ASP A 17 -1.97 -9.97 -18.32
CA ASP A 17 -2.57 -9.38 -19.51
C ASP A 17 -3.91 -8.70 -19.21
N ALA A 18 -4.32 -8.66 -17.95
CA ALA A 18 -5.58 -8.04 -17.55
C ALA A 18 -5.30 -7.03 -16.43
N LEU A 19 -4.37 -6.11 -16.68
CA LEU A 19 -3.97 -5.14 -15.67
C LEU A 19 -4.83 -3.88 -15.66
N ASP A 20 -5.98 -3.95 -16.29
CA ASP A 20 -6.87 -2.79 -16.34
C ASP A 20 -7.20 -2.31 -14.94
N GLY A 21 -7.00 -1.03 -14.74
CA GLY A 21 -7.27 -0.42 -13.46
C GLY A 21 -6.11 -0.47 -12.48
N TRP A 22 -5.09 -1.27 -12.73
CA TRP A 22 -3.90 -1.30 -11.89
C TRP A 22 -2.85 -0.35 -12.43
N ALA A 23 -2.36 0.53 -11.57
CA ALA A 23 -1.25 1.41 -11.87
C ALA A 23 -0.03 0.93 -11.10
N ILE A 24 1.12 0.90 -11.76
CA ILE A 24 2.35 0.41 -11.17
C ILE A 24 3.39 1.51 -11.22
N LYS A 25 3.98 1.82 -10.07
CA LYS A 25 5.06 2.79 -9.96
C LYS A 25 6.20 2.15 -9.22
N THR A 26 7.40 2.70 -9.43
CA THR A 26 8.58 2.23 -8.71
C THR A 26 8.96 3.28 -7.67
N ALA A 27 9.15 2.85 -6.44
CA ALA A 27 9.61 3.72 -5.37
C ALA A 27 11.12 3.63 -5.28
N GLN A 28 11.76 4.77 -5.07
CA GLN A 28 13.21 4.85 -4.94
C GLN A 28 13.59 5.41 -3.59
N ARG A 29 14.74 4.97 -3.11
CA ARG A 29 15.34 5.51 -1.90
C ARG A 29 16.82 5.68 -2.17
N ALA A 30 17.30 6.91 -2.07
CA ALA A 30 18.70 7.24 -2.38
C ALA A 30 19.08 6.81 -3.80
N GLY A 31 18.18 6.99 -4.74
CA GLY A 31 18.44 6.67 -6.15
C GLY A 31 18.34 5.20 -6.50
N VAL A 32 17.95 4.36 -5.55
CA VAL A 32 17.85 2.92 -5.75
C VAL A 32 16.38 2.50 -5.74
N ASP A 33 15.97 1.69 -6.70
CA ASP A 33 14.62 1.13 -6.72
C ASP A 33 14.46 0.17 -5.55
N VAL A 34 13.52 0.43 -4.68
CA VAL A 34 13.33 -0.38 -3.47
C VAL A 34 12.01 -1.12 -3.44
N ALA A 35 11.02 -0.68 -4.20
CA ALA A 35 9.72 -1.34 -4.17
C ALA A 35 8.90 -0.99 -5.41
N PHE A 36 7.97 -1.86 -5.77
CA PHE A 36 6.88 -1.51 -6.65
C PHE A 36 5.71 -1.05 -5.80
N VAL A 37 5.02 -0.01 -6.24
CA VAL A 37 3.80 0.47 -5.60
C VAL A 37 2.67 0.25 -6.61
N ILE A 38 1.70 -0.53 -6.22
CA ILE A 38 0.64 -1.00 -7.12
C ILE A 38 -0.67 -0.49 -6.57
N THR A 39 -1.41 0.25 -7.38
CA THR A 39 -2.68 0.83 -6.93
C THR A 39 -3.80 0.52 -7.90
N ARG A 40 -5.02 0.43 -7.34
CA ARG A 40 -6.25 0.36 -8.12
C ARG A 40 -7.33 1.07 -7.31
N GLY A 41 -7.74 2.27 -7.76
CA GLY A 41 -8.62 3.09 -6.96
C GLY A 41 -7.97 3.39 -5.61
N PRO A 42 -8.67 3.22 -4.51
CA PRO A 42 -8.10 3.45 -3.18
C PRO A 42 -7.25 2.28 -2.66
N GLU A 43 -7.18 1.19 -3.38
CA GLU A 43 -6.41 0.02 -2.95
C GLU A 43 -4.93 0.20 -3.29
N ILE A 44 -4.05 -0.09 -2.34
CA ILE A 44 -2.61 0.05 -2.53
C ILE A 44 -1.88 -1.19 -2.01
N HIS A 45 -0.86 -1.60 -2.74
CA HIS A 45 0.03 -2.69 -2.37
C HIS A 45 1.46 -2.27 -2.63
N MET A 46 2.37 -2.78 -1.85
CA MET A 46 3.79 -2.49 -2.02
C MET A 46 4.57 -3.79 -2.01
N LEU A 47 5.40 -3.97 -3.02
CA LEU A 47 6.22 -5.16 -3.15
C LEU A 47 7.69 -4.74 -3.07
N SER A 48 8.37 -5.16 -2.01
CA SER A 48 9.79 -4.86 -1.83
C SER A 48 10.62 -5.61 -2.86
N ILE A 49 11.56 -4.94 -3.47
CA ILE A 49 12.42 -5.53 -4.49
C ILE A 49 13.90 -5.42 -4.15
N ALA A 50 14.26 -4.57 -3.19
CA ALA A 50 15.65 -4.43 -2.79
C ALA A 50 15.84 -5.11 -1.44
N GLU A 51 16.70 -6.11 -1.41
CA GLU A 51 17.04 -6.77 -0.18
C GLU A 51 17.66 -5.76 0.77
N ARG A 52 17.34 -5.77 1.98
CA ARG A 52 17.88 -4.89 3.02
C ARG A 52 17.48 -3.44 2.88
N ARG A 53 16.68 -3.08 1.89
CA ARG A 53 16.19 -1.73 1.79
C ARG A 53 14.69 -1.77 1.73
N ALA A 54 14.09 -1.10 2.65
CA ALA A 54 12.63 -0.99 2.69
C ALA A 54 12.25 0.45 2.48
N MET A 55 11.03 0.68 2.07
CA MET A 55 10.48 2.02 2.03
C MET A 55 10.36 2.54 3.45
N SER A 56 10.75 3.80 3.65
CA SER A 56 10.50 4.46 4.91
C SER A 56 9.02 4.81 5.02
N ARG A 57 8.56 5.09 6.23
CA ARG A 57 7.17 5.56 6.40
C ARG A 57 6.90 6.83 5.60
N ARG A 58 7.91 7.69 5.46
CA ARG A 58 7.76 8.90 4.65
C ARG A 58 7.55 8.55 3.18
N ASN A 59 8.31 7.59 2.65
CA ASN A 59 8.12 7.17 1.27
C ASN A 59 6.72 6.61 1.07
N ILE A 60 6.27 5.79 1.99
CA ILE A 60 4.93 5.20 1.90
C ILE A 60 3.88 6.29 1.92
N ALA A 61 4.04 7.28 2.79
CA ALA A 61 3.11 8.38 2.89
C ALA A 61 2.97 9.15 1.58
N GLU A 62 4.07 9.29 0.84
CA GLU A 62 4.04 9.98 -0.45
C GLU A 62 3.11 9.29 -1.47
N PHE A 63 2.96 7.98 -1.36
CA PHE A 63 2.08 7.24 -2.26
C PHE A 63 0.67 7.14 -1.70
N VAL A 64 0.52 7.18 -0.38
CA VAL A 64 -0.77 7.05 0.28
C VAL A 64 -1.54 8.38 0.29
N ALA A 65 -0.84 9.50 0.52
CA ALA A 65 -1.49 10.80 0.65
C ALA A 65 -2.38 11.15 -0.55
N PRO A 66 -1.94 10.94 -1.81
CA PRO A 66 -2.83 11.24 -2.94
C PRO A 66 -4.11 10.41 -2.95
N LEU A 67 -4.05 9.19 -2.45
CA LEU A 67 -5.25 8.34 -2.38
C LEU A 67 -6.20 8.86 -1.32
N LEU A 68 -5.68 9.29 -0.18
CA LEU A 68 -6.50 9.91 0.86
C LEU A 68 -7.15 11.19 0.35
N ASP A 69 -6.40 12.00 -0.40
CA ASP A 69 -6.95 13.23 -0.96
C ASP A 69 -8.05 12.95 -1.97
N ARG A 70 -7.86 11.94 -2.79
CA ARG A 70 -8.80 11.67 -3.87
C ARG A 70 -10.02 10.89 -3.42
N PHE A 71 -9.83 9.89 -2.58
CA PHE A 71 -10.90 8.96 -2.22
C PHE A 71 -11.39 9.13 -0.78
N GLY A 72 -10.65 9.83 0.07
CA GLY A 72 -10.97 9.96 1.48
C GLY A 72 -10.53 8.77 2.32
N TYR A 73 -10.02 7.73 1.69
CA TYR A 73 -9.52 6.54 2.38
C TYR A 73 -8.63 5.75 1.45
N CYS A 74 -7.91 4.80 2.03
CA CYS A 74 -6.99 3.95 1.32
C CYS A 74 -7.16 2.54 1.90
N THR A 75 -7.12 1.53 1.07
CA THR A 75 -7.30 0.15 1.52
C THR A 75 -6.12 -0.70 1.09
N THR A 76 -5.92 -1.80 1.80
CA THR A 76 -5.01 -2.84 1.37
C THR A 76 -5.56 -4.19 1.86
N ARG A 77 -5.14 -5.26 1.23
CA ARG A 77 -5.46 -6.60 1.66
C ARG A 77 -4.19 -7.42 1.71
N VAL A 78 -4.14 -8.33 2.64
CA VAL A 78 -2.93 -9.08 2.95
C VAL A 78 -3.30 -10.56 3.05
N PRO A 79 -2.55 -11.45 2.42
CA PRO A 79 -2.82 -12.89 2.58
C PRO A 79 -2.86 -13.28 4.04
N LEU A 80 -3.76 -14.19 4.41
CA LEU A 80 -3.89 -14.62 5.82
C LEU A 80 -2.60 -15.22 6.36
N ALA A 81 -1.75 -15.76 5.50
CA ALA A 81 -0.48 -16.32 5.93
C ALA A 81 0.49 -15.24 6.44
N GLU A 82 0.27 -13.99 6.04
CA GLU A 82 1.10 -12.89 6.53
C GLU A 82 0.56 -12.45 7.87
N THR A 83 1.33 -12.63 8.92
CA THR A 83 0.90 -12.31 10.28
C THR A 83 1.62 -11.11 10.87
N ASP A 84 2.63 -10.56 10.20
CA ASP A 84 3.33 -9.39 10.71
C ASP A 84 2.65 -8.14 10.20
N HIS A 85 1.89 -7.49 11.06
CA HIS A 85 1.13 -6.30 10.71
C HIS A 85 1.70 -5.02 11.31
N ARG A 86 2.92 -5.08 11.86
CA ARG A 86 3.50 -3.93 12.58
C ARG A 86 3.57 -2.67 11.71
N LEU A 87 3.98 -2.82 10.46
CA LEU A 87 4.10 -1.66 9.58
C LEU A 87 2.73 -1.06 9.27
N ARG A 88 1.74 -1.90 8.97
CA ARG A 88 0.39 -1.42 8.69
C ARG A 88 -0.19 -0.67 9.89
N ILE A 89 -0.03 -1.23 11.08
CA ILE A 89 -0.51 -0.60 12.30
C ILE A 89 0.24 0.72 12.54
N ALA A 90 1.55 0.73 12.34
CA ALA A 90 2.34 1.95 12.52
C ALA A 90 1.96 3.05 11.54
N LEU A 91 1.49 2.68 10.35
CA LEU A 91 1.03 3.64 9.37
C LEU A 91 -0.38 4.15 9.65
N GLY A 92 -1.10 3.51 10.55
CA GLY A 92 -2.44 3.93 10.89
C GLY A 92 -3.56 3.10 10.29
N PHE A 93 -3.22 2.02 9.57
CA PHE A 93 -4.24 1.13 9.04
C PHE A 93 -4.94 0.40 10.17
N THR A 94 -6.23 0.19 9.99
CA THR A 94 -7.06 -0.56 10.92
C THR A 94 -7.61 -1.79 10.23
N HIS A 95 -7.52 -2.93 10.88
CA HIS A 95 -8.11 -4.16 10.36
C HIS A 95 -9.63 -4.05 10.41
N THR A 96 -10.28 -4.39 9.30
CA THR A 96 -11.73 -4.28 9.21
C THR A 96 -12.41 -5.65 9.22
N TRP A 97 -11.92 -6.59 8.40
CA TRP A 97 -12.51 -7.92 8.35
C TRP A 97 -11.57 -8.86 7.61
N SER A 98 -11.88 -10.13 7.60
CA SER A 98 -11.09 -11.14 6.89
C SER A 98 -12.04 -12.11 6.22
N ASP A 99 -11.63 -12.61 5.05
CA ASP A 99 -12.32 -13.72 4.41
C ASP A 99 -11.43 -14.96 4.49
N ASP A 100 -11.66 -15.93 3.62
CA ASP A 100 -10.88 -17.18 3.65
C ASP A 100 -9.47 -17.03 3.13
N HIS A 101 -9.15 -15.91 2.48
CA HIS A 101 -7.88 -15.72 1.80
C HIS A 101 -7.10 -14.52 2.29
N PHE A 102 -7.78 -13.44 2.70
CA PHE A 102 -7.14 -12.17 3.00
C PHE A 102 -7.70 -11.54 4.27
N SER A 103 -6.86 -10.72 4.90
CA SER A 103 -7.33 -9.73 5.86
C SER A 103 -7.36 -8.39 5.15
N TYR A 104 -8.36 -7.57 5.47
CA TYR A 104 -8.61 -6.28 4.82
C TYR A 104 -8.42 -5.14 5.82
N TRP A 105 -7.72 -4.11 5.36
CA TRP A 105 -7.29 -3.00 6.21
C TRP A 105 -7.66 -1.68 5.55
N VAL A 106 -7.96 -0.68 6.37
CA VAL A 106 -8.35 0.64 5.91
C VAL A 106 -7.55 1.71 6.64
N LEU A 107 -7.20 2.76 5.91
CA LEU A 107 -6.53 3.92 6.45
C LEU A 107 -7.33 5.15 6.05
N THR A 108 -7.66 6.01 7.00
CA THR A 108 -8.40 7.24 6.71
C THR A 108 -7.54 8.48 6.87
N ARG A 109 -6.44 8.39 7.60
CA ARG A 109 -5.50 9.49 7.69
C ARG A 109 -4.19 8.98 8.27
N LEU A 110 -3.11 9.65 7.90
CA LEU A 110 -1.78 9.27 8.39
C LEU A 110 -1.58 9.84 9.79
N PRO A 111 -1.15 9.02 10.75
CA PRO A 111 -1.04 9.46 12.14
C PRO A 111 0.04 10.51 12.36
N TYR A 112 1.05 10.54 11.51
CA TYR A 112 2.12 11.52 11.66
C TYR A 112 2.00 12.68 10.67
N GLN A 113 0.88 12.80 10.00
CA GLN A 113 0.63 13.90 9.12
C GLN A 113 0.07 15.01 9.98
N LYS A 114 0.92 15.97 10.33
CA LYS A 114 0.46 17.02 11.19
C LYS A 114 0.06 18.25 10.42
N GLY A 115 -0.46 19.18 11.11
CA GLY A 115 -0.85 20.43 10.54
C GLY A 115 -2.04 20.35 9.69
N SER A 116 -2.70 19.27 9.66
CA SER A 116 -3.87 19.16 8.88
C SER A 116 -4.96 19.94 9.55
N PRO A 117 -5.33 21.08 9.03
CA PRO A 117 -6.25 21.97 9.73
C PRO A 117 -7.55 21.31 10.02
N GLN A 118 -7.93 20.45 9.12
CA GLN A 118 -9.17 19.84 9.37
C GLN A 118 -9.12 18.84 10.44
N CYS A 119 -7.98 18.42 10.81
CA CYS A 119 -7.90 17.52 11.88
C CYS A 119 -8.30 18.12 13.12
N GLN A 120 -8.05 19.39 13.22
CA GLN A 120 -8.38 19.98 14.40
C GLN A 120 -9.66 20.52 14.30
N SER A 121 -10.11 20.74 13.29
CA SER A 121 -11.23 21.36 13.42
C SER A 121 -12.28 20.52 13.28
N GLN A 122 -12.30 20.23 13.38
CA GLN A 122 -13.10 19.66 13.16
C GLN A 122 -13.46 19.16 13.60
#